data_63e1e2803ade727fbf98fc8d59502b6a
#
_entry.id   63e1e2803ade727fbf98fc8d59502b6a
#
_cell.length_a   1.000
_cell.length_b   1.000
_cell.length_c   1.000
_cell.angle_alpha   90.00
_cell.angle_beta   90.00
_cell.angle_gamma   90.00
#
_symmetry.space_group_name_H-M   'P 1'
#
loop_
_entity.id
_entity.type
_entity.pdbx_description
1 polymer ?
#
loop_
_entity_poly.entity_id
_entity_poly.type
_entity_poly.pdbx_seq_one_letter_code
_entity_poly.pdbx_strand_id
1 'polypeptide(L)'
;MKSDVFSLTALWIMAAKWEMEDRLSSESARQLFLRALRFHPECPKLYQEYFRMELMHAEKLRKEKEEFEKASMDMENPDYSEEILKGELARIIYKNSVSIIKGAEFHVSLLSIAQLFDFAKDLQKEIYDDLQHLHTDDPLTWDYVARRELEIESQTEEQPTTKQAKAVEVGRKEERCCAVYEEAVKTLPTEAMWKCYITFCLERFTKKTNSGFLRGKRLERTMTAFRKAHELKLLPEFQYEQLIKSLLSHNFLKEALEVAVAGTELFRDSGTMWQMKLQVLIDSKSPDIAMQFEESFVHLKPQVCLSLWISWAEWSEGAKSQEDTEAVFKKALLAVIGADSVTLKDKYLDWAYRNGGYKKARAVFKRSLDGLYQRRIEPPPW
;
A
#
# COMPACT_ATOMS: atom_id res chain seq x y z
N MET A 1 13.59 8.98 24.39
CA MET A 1 14.65 7.99 24.19
C MET A 1 14.74 7.41 22.78
N LYS A 2 13.67 6.92 22.10
CA LYS A 2 13.80 6.46 20.69
C LYS A 2 14.07 7.60 19.69
N SER A 3 13.52 8.78 19.89
CA SER A 3 13.70 9.96 19.04
C SER A 3 15.15 10.47 19.05
N ASP A 4 15.82 10.41 20.18
CA ASP A 4 17.19 10.95 20.34
C ASP A 4 18.26 10.03 19.70
N VAL A 5 18.04 8.72 19.71
CA VAL A 5 18.93 7.74 19.07
C VAL A 5 18.87 7.87 17.54
N PHE A 6 17.69 8.11 16.96
CA PHE A 6 17.54 8.38 15.52
C PHE A 6 18.27 9.66 15.09
N SER A 7 18.23 10.71 15.91
CA SER A 7 18.94 11.96 15.66
C SER A 7 20.46 11.77 15.65
N LEU A 8 20.99 11.01 16.61
CA LEU A 8 22.44 10.76 16.73
C LEU A 8 22.98 9.90 15.58
N THR A 9 22.28 8.83 15.20
CA THR A 9 22.70 7.96 14.07
C THR A 9 22.66 8.71 12.74
N ALA A 10 21.70 9.61 12.54
CA ALA A 10 21.65 10.47 11.36
C ALA A 10 22.85 11.41 11.25
N LEU A 11 23.32 11.96 12.38
CA LEU A 11 24.51 12.83 12.40
C LEU A 11 25.78 12.06 12.01
N TRP A 12 25.94 10.81 12.48
CA TRP A 12 27.06 9.96 12.07
C TRP A 12 27.05 9.69 10.56
N ILE A 13 25.88 9.36 10.01
CA ILE A 13 25.70 9.12 8.58
C ILE A 13 26.03 10.39 7.77
N MET A 14 25.53 11.56 8.20
CA MET A 14 25.83 12.83 7.54
C MET A 14 27.33 13.17 7.57
N ALA A 15 27.98 12.96 8.70
CA ALA A 15 29.41 13.20 8.83
C ALA A 15 30.23 12.27 7.92
N ALA A 16 29.86 10.98 7.86
CA ALA A 16 30.53 10.02 6.98
C ALA A 16 30.31 10.34 5.50
N LYS A 17 29.11 10.76 5.11
CA LYS A 17 28.82 11.23 3.74
C LYS A 17 29.65 12.46 3.38
N TRP A 18 29.75 13.44 4.26
CA TRP A 18 30.58 14.62 4.04
C TRP A 18 32.05 14.27 3.85
N GLU A 19 32.60 13.33 4.67
CA GLU A 19 33.98 12.86 4.49
C GLU A 19 34.18 12.18 3.12
N MET A 20 33.18 11.42 2.67
CA MET A 20 33.24 10.71 1.38
C MET A 20 33.09 11.64 0.18
N GLU A 21 32.13 12.57 0.22
CA GLU A 21 31.70 13.40 -0.92
C GLU A 21 32.50 14.69 -1.03
N ASP A 22 32.69 15.42 0.08
CA ASP A 22 33.36 16.74 0.09
C ASP A 22 34.86 16.62 0.33
N ARG A 23 35.30 15.74 1.24
CA ARG A 23 36.72 15.54 1.55
C ARG A 23 37.37 14.41 0.73
N LEU A 24 36.57 13.67 -0.01
CA LEU A 24 36.99 12.51 -0.84
C LEU A 24 37.78 11.44 -0.08
N SER A 25 37.56 11.34 1.25
CA SER A 25 38.26 10.44 2.13
C SER A 25 37.38 9.25 2.52
N SER A 26 37.49 8.15 1.79
CA SER A 26 36.83 6.89 2.12
C SER A 26 37.29 6.30 3.47
N GLU A 27 38.56 6.47 3.80
CA GLU A 27 39.12 5.99 5.07
C GLU A 27 38.52 6.73 6.28
N SER A 28 38.43 8.07 6.22
CA SER A 28 37.79 8.84 7.30
C SER A 28 36.31 8.50 7.45
N ALA A 29 35.59 8.31 6.34
CA ALA A 29 34.19 7.90 6.34
C ALA A 29 34.04 6.49 7.00
N ARG A 30 34.93 5.56 6.66
CA ARG A 30 34.97 4.21 7.25
C ARG A 30 35.15 4.25 8.75
N GLN A 31 36.12 5.06 9.22
CA GLN A 31 36.37 5.23 10.66
C GLN A 31 35.15 5.80 11.41
N LEU A 32 34.43 6.72 10.80
CA LEU A 32 33.19 7.23 11.39
C LEU A 32 32.09 6.17 11.49
N PHE A 33 31.88 5.36 10.45
CA PHE A 33 30.92 4.24 10.50
C PHE A 33 31.32 3.20 11.55
N LEU A 34 32.59 2.79 11.61
CA LEU A 34 33.07 1.84 12.60
C LEU A 34 32.90 2.37 14.03
N ARG A 35 33.14 3.68 14.25
CA ARG A 35 32.89 4.32 15.54
C ARG A 35 31.40 4.37 15.88
N ALA A 36 30.54 4.73 14.91
CA ALA A 36 29.10 4.78 15.09
C ALA A 36 28.52 3.39 15.45
N LEU A 37 28.99 2.32 14.81
CA LEU A 37 28.56 0.96 15.07
C LEU A 37 29.00 0.44 16.46
N ARG A 38 30.06 0.96 17.06
CA ARG A 38 30.42 0.67 18.47
C ARG A 38 29.38 1.22 19.45
N PHE A 39 28.79 2.37 19.15
CA PHE A 39 27.75 3.00 19.99
C PHE A 39 26.35 2.47 19.68
N HIS A 40 26.11 2.07 18.43
CA HIS A 40 24.80 1.65 17.93
C HIS A 40 24.90 0.35 17.11
N PRO A 41 25.28 -0.79 17.73
CA PRO A 41 25.56 -2.04 17.02
C PRO A 41 24.34 -2.67 16.36
N GLU A 42 23.13 -2.37 16.85
CA GLU A 42 21.85 -2.92 16.34
C GLU A 42 21.12 -1.96 15.41
N CYS A 43 21.78 -0.94 14.84
CA CYS A 43 21.14 0.03 13.97
C CYS A 43 21.24 -0.40 12.50
N PRO A 44 20.14 -0.90 11.86
CA PRO A 44 20.17 -1.36 10.47
C PRO A 44 20.60 -0.27 9.51
N LYS A 45 20.18 0.98 9.76
CA LYS A 45 20.46 2.13 8.89
C LYS A 45 21.96 2.44 8.78
N LEU A 46 22.72 2.27 9.86
CA LEU A 46 24.16 2.46 9.83
C LEU A 46 24.85 1.42 8.94
N TYR A 47 24.44 0.14 9.05
CA TYR A 47 24.97 -0.91 8.18
C TYR A 47 24.60 -0.69 6.72
N GLN A 48 23.36 -0.28 6.42
CA GLN A 48 22.90 0.01 5.06
C GLN A 48 23.73 1.13 4.41
N GLU A 49 23.95 2.24 5.13
CA GLU A 49 24.73 3.37 4.59
C GLU A 49 26.23 3.06 4.52
N TYR A 50 26.77 2.28 5.46
CA TYR A 50 28.15 1.82 5.41
C TYR A 50 28.38 0.85 4.23
N PHE A 51 27.47 -0.12 4.04
CA PHE A 51 27.47 -1.03 2.89
C PHE A 51 27.42 -0.28 1.57
N ARG A 52 26.53 0.71 1.46
CA ARG A 52 26.42 1.59 0.28
C ARG A 52 27.71 2.35 0.04
N MET A 53 28.31 2.91 1.07
CA MET A 53 29.55 3.68 0.97
C MET A 53 30.70 2.86 0.40
N GLU A 54 30.86 1.60 0.85
CA GLU A 54 31.93 0.73 0.31
C GLU A 54 31.69 0.33 -1.14
N LEU A 55 30.43 0.14 -1.56
CA LEU A 55 30.12 -0.09 -2.99
C LEU A 55 30.37 1.16 -3.84
N MET A 56 30.03 2.36 -3.34
CA MET A 56 30.35 3.62 -4.03
C MET A 56 31.86 3.83 -4.12
N HIS A 57 32.60 3.46 -3.08
CA HIS A 57 34.07 3.54 -3.10
C HIS A 57 34.65 2.59 -4.15
N ALA A 58 34.21 1.34 -4.21
CA ALA A 58 34.62 0.39 -5.23
C ALA A 58 34.28 0.87 -6.64
N GLU A 59 33.10 1.46 -6.85
CA GLU A 59 32.71 2.05 -8.14
C GLU A 59 33.63 3.19 -8.57
N LYS A 60 33.97 4.07 -7.61
CA LYS A 60 34.91 5.18 -7.85
C LYS A 60 36.28 4.66 -8.31
N LEU A 61 36.85 3.70 -7.56
CA LEU A 61 38.12 3.10 -7.91
C LEU A 61 38.12 2.41 -9.29
N ARG A 62 37.00 1.75 -9.66
CA ARG A 62 36.81 1.14 -10.99
C ARG A 62 36.87 2.22 -12.09
N LYS A 63 36.15 3.34 -11.90
CA LYS A 63 36.16 4.44 -12.86
C LYS A 63 37.53 5.08 -12.98
N GLU A 64 38.23 5.32 -11.88
CA GLU A 64 39.59 5.81 -11.87
C GLU A 64 40.55 4.86 -12.61
N LYS A 65 40.47 3.55 -12.34
CA LYS A 65 41.28 2.53 -13.06
C LYS A 65 41.02 2.55 -14.57
N GLU A 66 39.73 2.61 -14.99
CA GLU A 66 39.40 2.71 -16.41
C GLU A 66 39.95 3.97 -17.10
N GLU A 67 39.97 5.10 -16.38
CA GLU A 67 40.54 6.37 -16.87
C GLU A 67 42.05 6.25 -17.01
N PHE A 68 42.77 5.65 -16.06
CA PHE A 68 44.22 5.40 -16.13
C PHE A 68 44.59 4.42 -17.25
N GLU A 69 43.84 3.32 -17.42
CA GLU A 69 44.04 2.37 -18.53
C GLU A 69 43.87 3.05 -19.89
N LYS A 70 42.85 3.91 -20.05
CA LYS A 70 42.64 4.71 -21.26
C LYS A 70 43.76 5.71 -21.51
N ALA A 71 44.37 6.25 -20.47
CA ALA A 71 45.50 7.16 -20.58
C ALA A 71 46.84 6.44 -20.75
N SER A 72 46.88 5.11 -20.82
CA SER A 72 48.10 4.28 -20.90
C SER A 72 49.12 4.59 -19.77
N MET A 73 48.62 4.88 -18.60
CA MET A 73 49.44 5.17 -17.40
C MET A 73 49.38 3.95 -16.46
N ASP A 74 50.54 3.35 -16.22
CA ASP A 74 50.68 2.30 -15.20
C ASP A 74 50.64 2.94 -13.80
N MET A 75 49.69 2.53 -12.98
CA MET A 75 49.66 2.89 -11.56
C MET A 75 49.60 1.61 -10.71
N GLU A 76 50.66 1.37 -9.97
CA GLU A 76 50.65 0.44 -8.83
C GLU A 76 50.03 1.11 -7.61
N ASN A 77 48.69 1.04 -7.48
CA ASN A 77 48.00 1.42 -6.26
C ASN A 77 47.43 0.17 -5.60
N PRO A 78 47.75 -0.15 -4.34
CA PRO A 78 47.21 -1.32 -3.63
C PRO A 78 45.66 -1.30 -3.48
N ASP A 79 45.05 -0.12 -3.61
CA ASP A 79 43.57 0.00 -3.58
C ASP A 79 42.89 -0.52 -4.86
N TYR A 80 43.66 -0.79 -5.94
CA TYR A 80 43.15 -1.38 -7.18
C TYR A 80 43.18 -2.92 -7.17
N SER A 81 43.24 -3.57 -5.99
CA SER A 81 43.13 -5.01 -5.93
C SER A 81 41.78 -5.47 -6.51
N GLU A 82 41.80 -6.57 -7.28
CA GLU A 82 40.57 -7.12 -7.88
C GLU A 82 39.46 -7.40 -6.84
N GLU A 83 39.84 -7.76 -5.64
CA GLU A 83 38.94 -8.06 -4.52
C GLU A 83 38.17 -6.80 -4.12
N ILE A 84 38.86 -5.68 -3.90
CA ILE A 84 38.22 -4.41 -3.55
C ILE A 84 37.32 -3.94 -4.70
N LEU A 85 37.80 -4.04 -5.94
CA LEU A 85 37.03 -3.66 -7.13
C LEU A 85 35.79 -4.53 -7.38
N LYS A 86 35.74 -5.75 -6.83
CA LYS A 86 34.56 -6.64 -6.85
C LYS A 86 33.61 -6.40 -5.67
N GLY A 87 33.93 -5.48 -4.75
CA GLY A 87 33.10 -5.13 -3.61
C GLY A 87 33.27 -6.02 -2.38
N GLU A 88 34.44 -6.61 -2.17
CA GLU A 88 34.70 -7.50 -1.04
C GLU A 88 34.55 -6.79 0.32
N LEU A 89 34.87 -5.50 0.42
CA LEU A 89 34.65 -4.74 1.64
C LEU A 89 33.16 -4.66 2.00
N ALA A 90 32.30 -4.44 1.02
CA ALA A 90 30.85 -4.47 1.22
C ALA A 90 30.37 -5.88 1.62
N ARG A 91 30.95 -6.96 1.05
CA ARG A 91 30.65 -8.34 1.43
C ARG A 91 30.98 -8.63 2.90
N ILE A 92 32.11 -8.12 3.39
CA ILE A 92 32.49 -8.24 4.82
C ILE A 92 31.45 -7.56 5.72
N ILE A 93 31.01 -6.35 5.35
CA ILE A 93 29.98 -5.62 6.10
C ILE A 93 28.66 -6.40 6.07
N TYR A 94 28.27 -6.93 4.91
CA TYR A 94 27.10 -7.79 4.76
C TYR A 94 27.14 -8.96 5.76
N LYS A 95 28.18 -9.77 5.72
CA LYS A 95 28.33 -10.94 6.61
C LYS A 95 28.29 -10.59 8.10
N ASN A 96 28.96 -9.52 8.48
CA ASN A 96 28.95 -9.03 9.85
C ASN A 96 27.55 -8.52 10.25
N SER A 97 26.88 -7.79 9.38
CA SER A 97 25.59 -7.17 9.69
C SER A 97 24.46 -8.19 9.84
N VAL A 98 24.39 -9.23 8.98
CA VAL A 98 23.32 -10.26 9.05
C VAL A 98 23.46 -11.18 10.26
N SER A 99 24.64 -11.24 10.87
CA SER A 99 24.82 -11.94 12.14
C SER A 99 24.11 -11.22 13.30
N ILE A 100 23.98 -9.90 13.23
CA ILE A 100 23.45 -9.01 14.26
C ILE A 100 21.99 -8.62 13.95
N ILE A 101 21.74 -8.13 12.75
CA ILE A 101 20.42 -7.68 12.30
C ILE A 101 19.68 -8.84 11.66
N LYS A 102 18.55 -9.22 12.25
CA LYS A 102 17.73 -10.35 11.77
C LYS A 102 16.52 -9.85 10.97
N GLY A 103 16.02 -10.70 10.06
CA GLY A 103 14.79 -10.47 9.28
C GLY A 103 15.03 -10.27 7.80
N ALA A 104 14.05 -10.66 6.99
CA ALA A 104 14.08 -10.56 5.55
C ALA A 104 14.19 -9.12 5.04
N GLU A 105 13.53 -8.16 5.74
CA GLU A 105 13.54 -6.74 5.39
C GLU A 105 14.97 -6.18 5.25
N PHE A 106 15.86 -6.58 6.17
CA PHE A 106 17.23 -6.12 6.14
C PHE A 106 18.00 -6.69 4.93
N HIS A 107 17.85 -8.00 4.63
CA HIS A 107 18.44 -8.61 3.43
C HIS A 107 17.93 -7.95 2.15
N VAL A 108 16.62 -7.74 2.03
CA VAL A 108 16.01 -7.06 0.88
C VAL A 108 16.56 -5.64 0.71
N SER A 109 16.76 -4.92 1.81
CA SER A 109 17.31 -3.56 1.76
C SER A 109 18.75 -3.53 1.26
N LEU A 110 19.60 -4.45 1.71
CA LEU A 110 20.99 -4.57 1.24
C LEU A 110 21.05 -5.03 -0.22
N LEU A 111 20.20 -5.97 -0.61
CA LEU A 111 20.10 -6.44 -1.99
C LEU A 111 19.68 -5.30 -2.94
N SER A 112 18.69 -4.49 -2.53
CA SER A 112 18.27 -3.30 -3.29
C SER A 112 19.39 -2.26 -3.45
N ILE A 113 20.26 -2.13 -2.44
CA ILE A 113 21.45 -1.27 -2.55
C ILE A 113 22.47 -1.90 -3.51
N ALA A 114 22.75 -3.20 -3.40
CA ALA A 114 23.72 -3.88 -4.25
C ALA A 114 23.31 -3.88 -5.73
N GLN A 115 22.02 -3.93 -6.03
CA GLN A 115 21.47 -3.86 -7.39
C GLN A 115 21.76 -2.55 -8.14
N LEU A 116 22.11 -1.49 -7.42
CA LEU A 116 22.53 -0.23 -8.04
C LEU A 116 23.92 -0.33 -8.69
N PHE A 117 24.67 -1.41 -8.45
CA PHE A 117 26.05 -1.59 -8.88
C PHE A 117 26.21 -2.85 -9.72
N ASP A 118 26.42 -2.68 -11.03
CA ASP A 118 26.50 -3.80 -11.99
C ASP A 118 27.67 -4.75 -11.74
N PHE A 119 28.75 -4.27 -11.11
CA PHE A 119 29.93 -5.07 -10.80
C PHE A 119 29.72 -6.02 -9.61
N ALA A 120 28.72 -5.79 -8.78
CA ALA A 120 28.46 -6.53 -7.55
C ALA A 120 27.53 -7.74 -7.73
N LYS A 121 27.46 -8.33 -8.92
CA LYS A 121 26.53 -9.43 -9.26
C LYS A 121 26.71 -10.68 -8.37
N ASP A 122 27.94 -11.02 -8.04
CA ASP A 122 28.21 -12.17 -7.17
C ASP A 122 27.71 -11.92 -5.74
N LEU A 123 27.90 -10.71 -5.24
CA LEU A 123 27.37 -10.30 -3.93
C LEU A 123 25.82 -10.23 -3.93
N GLN A 124 25.24 -9.73 -5.02
CA GLN A 124 23.76 -9.73 -5.18
C GLN A 124 23.22 -11.16 -5.15
N LYS A 125 23.88 -12.09 -5.81
CA LYS A 125 23.50 -13.50 -5.82
C LYS A 125 23.61 -14.11 -4.44
N GLU A 126 24.71 -13.87 -3.73
CA GLU A 126 24.93 -14.37 -2.36
C GLU A 126 23.83 -13.88 -1.40
N ILE A 127 23.54 -12.57 -1.41
CA ILE A 127 22.47 -11.99 -0.57
C ILE A 127 21.10 -12.58 -0.93
N TYR A 128 20.83 -12.81 -2.19
CA TYR A 128 19.58 -13.39 -2.66
C TYR A 128 19.43 -14.87 -2.25
N ASP A 129 20.49 -15.66 -2.38
CA ASP A 129 20.50 -17.05 -1.99
C ASP A 129 20.31 -17.17 -0.46
N ASP A 130 20.98 -16.33 0.33
CA ASP A 130 20.81 -16.26 1.79
C ASP A 130 19.38 -15.84 2.17
N LEU A 131 18.80 -14.87 1.49
CA LEU A 131 17.40 -14.44 1.70
C LEU A 131 16.44 -15.62 1.53
N GLN A 132 16.61 -16.40 0.46
CA GLN A 132 15.76 -17.56 0.17
C GLN A 132 15.94 -18.71 1.16
N HIS A 133 17.18 -18.93 1.67
CA HIS A 133 17.45 -20.06 2.58
C HIS A 133 17.11 -19.74 4.03
N LEU A 134 17.35 -18.50 4.48
CA LEU A 134 17.24 -18.12 5.89
C LEU A 134 15.83 -17.58 6.25
N HIS A 135 15.05 -17.12 5.29
CA HIS A 135 13.77 -16.43 5.52
C HIS A 135 12.62 -16.99 4.66
N THR A 136 12.54 -18.31 4.55
CA THR A 136 11.47 -19.02 3.81
C THR A 136 10.09 -18.84 4.44
N ASP A 137 10.02 -18.51 5.71
CA ASP A 137 8.82 -18.28 6.51
C ASP A 137 8.37 -16.81 6.55
N ASP A 138 9.10 -15.91 5.86
CA ASP A 138 8.78 -14.48 5.81
C ASP A 138 8.06 -14.13 4.49
N PRO A 139 6.85 -13.53 4.56
CA PRO A 139 6.13 -13.08 3.37
C PRO A 139 6.91 -12.11 2.48
N LEU A 140 7.81 -11.28 3.05
CA LEU A 140 8.64 -10.34 2.28
C LEU A 140 9.62 -11.06 1.36
N THR A 141 10.13 -12.21 1.78
CA THR A 141 11.00 -13.04 0.91
C THR A 141 10.24 -13.47 -0.35
N TRP A 142 9.05 -14.01 -0.17
CA TRP A 142 8.21 -14.45 -1.29
C TRP A 142 7.76 -13.29 -2.19
N ASP A 143 7.40 -12.14 -1.59
CA ASP A 143 7.05 -10.93 -2.34
C ASP A 143 8.23 -10.45 -3.20
N TYR A 144 9.44 -10.44 -2.63
CA TYR A 144 10.65 -10.07 -3.37
C TYR A 144 10.96 -11.05 -4.51
N VAL A 145 10.92 -12.35 -4.24
CA VAL A 145 11.16 -13.40 -5.24
C VAL A 145 10.15 -13.29 -6.39
N ALA A 146 8.86 -13.14 -6.06
CA ALA A 146 7.82 -12.98 -7.06
C ALA A 146 8.03 -11.73 -7.94
N ARG A 147 8.31 -10.59 -7.33
CA ARG A 147 8.51 -9.31 -8.05
C ARG A 147 9.74 -9.32 -8.94
N ARG A 148 10.78 -10.07 -8.59
CA ARG A 148 11.97 -10.24 -9.42
C ARG A 148 11.66 -10.85 -10.80
N GLU A 149 10.60 -11.69 -10.89
CA GLU A 149 10.15 -12.24 -12.17
C GLU A 149 9.74 -11.16 -13.20
N LEU A 150 9.39 -9.94 -12.74
CA LEU A 150 9.12 -8.81 -13.65
C LEU A 150 10.39 -8.28 -14.33
N GLU A 151 11.54 -8.41 -13.66
CA GLU A 151 12.82 -7.86 -14.12
C GLU A 151 13.58 -8.82 -15.04
N ILE A 152 13.27 -10.12 -14.95
CA ILE A 152 13.92 -11.13 -15.78
C ILE A 152 13.58 -10.88 -17.25
N GLU A 153 14.63 -10.61 -18.04
CA GLU A 153 14.49 -10.47 -19.48
C GLU A 153 14.19 -11.84 -20.11
N SER A 154 13.25 -11.85 -21.05
CA SER A 154 12.97 -13.08 -21.81
C SER A 154 14.17 -13.39 -22.68
N GLN A 155 14.63 -14.65 -22.65
CA GLN A 155 15.76 -15.13 -23.47
C GLN A 155 15.45 -15.18 -24.98
N THR A 156 14.34 -14.59 -25.42
CA THR A 156 14.02 -14.46 -26.85
C THR A 156 14.86 -13.34 -27.44
N GLU A 157 15.72 -13.67 -28.38
CA GLU A 157 16.67 -12.77 -29.08
C GLU A 157 15.99 -11.60 -29.80
N GLU A 158 14.69 -11.63 -30.03
CA GLU A 158 13.95 -10.57 -30.69
C GLU A 158 13.17 -9.72 -29.66
N GLN A 159 13.60 -8.49 -29.47
CA GLN A 159 12.83 -7.52 -28.70
C GLN A 159 11.45 -7.28 -29.35
N PRO A 160 10.36 -7.34 -28.58
CA PRO A 160 9.01 -7.17 -29.11
C PRO A 160 8.86 -5.78 -29.72
N THR A 161 8.76 -5.73 -31.06
CA THR A 161 8.67 -4.46 -31.83
C THR A 161 7.28 -3.85 -31.80
N THR A 162 6.24 -4.66 -31.65
CA THR A 162 4.84 -4.18 -31.65
C THR A 162 4.31 -3.91 -30.25
N LYS A 163 3.40 -2.95 -30.12
CA LYS A 163 2.71 -2.65 -28.85
C LYS A 163 1.96 -3.86 -28.27
N GLN A 164 1.43 -4.70 -29.15
CA GLN A 164 0.71 -5.92 -28.77
C GLN A 164 1.67 -7.00 -28.24
N ALA A 165 2.79 -7.21 -28.88
CA ALA A 165 3.83 -8.14 -28.41
C ALA A 165 4.39 -7.71 -27.04
N LYS A 166 4.61 -6.42 -26.82
CA LYS A 166 5.01 -5.87 -25.50
C LYS A 166 3.96 -6.15 -24.42
N ALA A 167 2.66 -6.01 -24.73
CA ALA A 167 1.60 -6.29 -23.78
C ALA A 167 1.52 -7.80 -23.43
N VAL A 168 1.73 -8.67 -24.40
CA VAL A 168 1.79 -10.13 -24.20
C VAL A 168 2.99 -10.50 -23.30
N GLU A 169 4.15 -9.90 -23.56
CA GLU A 169 5.36 -10.14 -22.76
C GLU A 169 5.18 -9.69 -21.30
N VAL A 170 4.61 -8.49 -21.08
CA VAL A 170 4.25 -8.02 -19.75
C VAL A 170 3.27 -9.00 -19.07
N GLY A 171 2.30 -9.50 -19.83
CA GLY A 171 1.34 -10.49 -19.33
C GLY A 171 2.01 -11.78 -18.85
N ARG A 172 2.99 -12.30 -19.62
CA ARG A 172 3.78 -13.50 -19.26
C ARG A 172 4.61 -13.28 -17.99
N LYS A 173 5.28 -12.12 -17.88
CA LYS A 173 6.04 -11.76 -16.67
C LYS A 173 5.16 -11.72 -15.45
N GLU A 174 3.98 -11.08 -15.56
CA GLU A 174 2.99 -11.03 -14.48
C GLU A 174 2.43 -12.43 -14.15
N GLU A 175 2.30 -13.33 -15.12
CA GLU A 175 1.89 -14.72 -14.88
C GLU A 175 2.92 -15.49 -14.05
N ARG A 176 4.21 -15.34 -14.37
CA ARG A 176 5.29 -15.95 -13.56
C ARG A 176 5.27 -15.44 -12.13
N CYS A 177 5.12 -14.11 -11.92
CA CYS A 177 4.97 -13.56 -10.58
C CYS A 177 3.79 -14.17 -9.83
N CYS A 178 2.63 -14.26 -10.47
CA CYS A 178 1.44 -14.87 -9.85
C CYS A 178 1.67 -16.34 -9.51
N ALA A 179 2.39 -17.10 -10.34
CA ALA A 179 2.72 -18.50 -10.05
C ALA A 179 3.56 -18.63 -8.77
N VAL A 180 4.54 -17.74 -8.57
CA VAL A 180 5.34 -17.70 -7.32
C VAL A 180 4.45 -17.35 -6.12
N TYR A 181 3.56 -16.36 -6.24
CA TYR A 181 2.62 -16.04 -5.16
C TYR A 181 1.64 -17.18 -4.86
N GLU A 182 1.17 -17.91 -5.88
CA GLU A 182 0.30 -19.07 -5.68
C GLU A 182 1.00 -20.22 -4.96
N GLU A 183 2.30 -20.38 -5.16
CA GLU A 183 3.13 -21.31 -4.38
C GLU A 183 3.34 -20.81 -2.95
N ALA A 184 3.64 -19.51 -2.83
CA ALA A 184 3.85 -18.85 -1.54
C ALA A 184 2.64 -18.97 -0.61
N VAL A 185 1.41 -18.72 -1.09
CA VAL A 185 0.20 -18.83 -0.26
C VAL A 185 -0.16 -20.27 0.10
N LYS A 186 0.34 -21.27 -0.64
CA LYS A 186 0.20 -22.69 -0.26
C LYS A 186 1.18 -23.08 0.83
N THR A 187 2.41 -22.56 0.75
CA THR A 187 3.48 -22.86 1.72
C THR A 187 3.29 -22.06 3.01
N LEU A 188 2.86 -20.81 2.89
CA LEU A 188 2.68 -19.86 3.98
C LEU A 188 1.27 -19.23 3.92
N PRO A 189 0.21 -19.95 4.35
CA PRO A 189 -1.17 -19.48 4.27
C PRO A 189 -1.49 -18.47 5.39
N THR A 190 -0.81 -17.33 5.40
CA THR A 190 -0.98 -16.26 6.39
C THR A 190 -1.67 -15.03 5.79
N GLU A 191 -2.31 -14.22 6.65
CA GLU A 191 -2.88 -12.93 6.26
C GLU A 191 -1.82 -12.03 5.59
N ALA A 192 -0.60 -12.00 6.14
CA ALA A 192 0.48 -11.19 5.61
C ALA A 192 0.88 -11.60 4.18
N MET A 193 0.91 -12.92 3.88
CA MET A 193 1.24 -13.41 2.54
C MET A 193 0.12 -13.08 1.54
N TRP A 194 -1.14 -13.30 1.91
CA TRP A 194 -2.28 -12.91 1.08
C TRP A 194 -2.34 -11.40 0.85
N LYS A 195 -2.00 -10.60 1.86
CA LYS A 195 -1.87 -9.15 1.73
C LYS A 195 -0.84 -8.77 0.67
N CYS A 196 0.34 -9.38 0.65
CA CYS A 196 1.36 -9.15 -0.37
C CYS A 196 0.83 -9.50 -1.77
N TYR A 197 0.21 -10.67 -1.92
CA TYR A 197 -0.31 -11.13 -3.21
C TYR A 197 -1.42 -10.22 -3.75
N ILE A 198 -2.42 -9.88 -2.92
CA ILE A 198 -3.50 -8.98 -3.34
C ILE A 198 -2.97 -7.58 -3.65
N THR A 199 -2.02 -7.07 -2.85
CA THR A 199 -1.39 -5.77 -3.12
C THR A 199 -0.69 -5.77 -4.48
N PHE A 200 0.06 -6.82 -4.80
CA PHE A 200 0.68 -6.99 -6.11
C PHE A 200 -0.38 -7.00 -7.23
N CYS A 201 -1.44 -7.79 -7.10
CA CYS A 201 -2.52 -7.84 -8.08
C CYS A 201 -3.16 -6.46 -8.31
N LEU A 202 -3.44 -5.71 -7.23
CA LEU A 202 -3.99 -4.36 -7.29
C LEU A 202 -3.04 -3.36 -7.97
N GLU A 203 -1.75 -3.39 -7.65
CA GLU A 203 -0.73 -2.57 -8.30
C GLU A 203 -0.69 -2.82 -9.81
N ARG A 204 -0.77 -4.08 -10.22
CA ARG A 204 -0.78 -4.44 -11.66
C ARG A 204 -2.09 -4.06 -12.32
N PHE A 205 -3.23 -4.25 -11.66
CA PHE A 205 -4.56 -3.90 -12.17
C PHE A 205 -4.71 -2.38 -12.39
N THR A 206 -4.22 -1.57 -11.46
CA THR A 206 -4.29 -0.09 -11.54
C THR A 206 -3.28 0.50 -12.53
N LYS A 207 -2.26 -0.26 -12.95
CA LYS A 207 -1.26 0.22 -13.90
C LYS A 207 -1.88 0.43 -15.28
N LYS A 208 -1.77 1.67 -15.79
CA LYS A 208 -2.33 2.07 -17.11
C LYS A 208 -1.84 1.15 -18.23
N THR A 209 -2.77 0.71 -19.06
CA THR A 209 -2.50 -0.07 -20.26
C THR A 209 -3.54 0.23 -21.34
N ASN A 210 -3.10 0.27 -22.59
CA ASN A 210 -4.00 0.41 -23.74
C ASN A 210 -4.47 -0.96 -24.29
N SER A 211 -3.95 -2.08 -23.76
CA SER A 211 -4.35 -3.42 -24.15
C SER A 211 -5.56 -3.89 -23.33
N GLY A 212 -6.71 -4.04 -24.00
CA GLY A 212 -7.92 -4.61 -23.39
C GLY A 212 -7.72 -6.04 -22.90
N PHE A 213 -6.93 -6.84 -23.63
CA PHE A 213 -6.55 -8.20 -23.24
C PHE A 213 -5.79 -8.24 -21.91
N LEU A 214 -4.77 -7.40 -21.77
CA LEU A 214 -3.98 -7.35 -20.54
C LEU A 214 -4.80 -6.84 -19.35
N ARG A 215 -5.69 -5.87 -19.59
CA ARG A 215 -6.63 -5.37 -18.57
C ARG A 215 -7.57 -6.47 -18.09
N GLY A 216 -8.15 -7.24 -19.02
CA GLY A 216 -9.04 -8.36 -18.69
C GLY A 216 -8.32 -9.43 -17.88
N LYS A 217 -7.11 -9.83 -18.28
CA LYS A 217 -6.30 -10.80 -17.51
C LYS A 217 -5.94 -10.32 -16.10
N ARG A 218 -5.60 -9.04 -15.95
CA ARG A 218 -5.31 -8.46 -14.63
C ARG A 218 -6.53 -8.45 -13.72
N LEU A 219 -7.71 -8.10 -14.26
CA LEU A 219 -8.97 -8.18 -13.53
C LEU A 219 -9.26 -9.61 -13.08
N GLU A 220 -9.21 -10.57 -14.00
CA GLU A 220 -9.45 -11.98 -13.72
C GLU A 220 -8.54 -12.52 -12.61
N ARG A 221 -7.24 -12.25 -12.69
CA ARG A 221 -6.27 -12.64 -11.65
C ARG A 221 -6.60 -12.02 -10.30
N THR A 222 -6.88 -10.71 -10.29
CA THR A 222 -7.20 -9.98 -9.06
C THR A 222 -8.46 -10.56 -8.41
N MET A 223 -9.51 -10.80 -9.18
CA MET A 223 -10.75 -11.37 -8.64
C MET A 223 -10.58 -12.84 -8.20
N THR A 224 -9.78 -13.63 -8.92
CA THR A 224 -9.49 -15.02 -8.54
C THR A 224 -8.70 -15.08 -7.23
N ALA A 225 -7.67 -14.27 -7.08
CA ALA A 225 -6.88 -14.16 -5.85
C ALA A 225 -7.75 -13.68 -4.68
N PHE A 226 -8.59 -12.67 -4.92
CA PHE A 226 -9.53 -12.15 -3.91
C PHE A 226 -10.50 -13.23 -3.43
N ARG A 227 -11.17 -13.96 -4.33
CA ARG A 227 -12.13 -15.00 -3.95
C ARG A 227 -11.49 -16.09 -3.09
N LYS A 228 -10.30 -16.56 -3.46
CA LYS A 228 -9.55 -17.54 -2.66
C LYS A 228 -9.22 -17.02 -1.26
N ALA A 229 -8.71 -15.78 -1.17
CA ALA A 229 -8.34 -15.17 0.10
C ALA A 229 -9.57 -14.86 0.97
N HIS A 230 -10.70 -14.48 0.37
CA HIS A 230 -11.97 -14.26 1.05
C HIS A 230 -12.53 -15.56 1.64
N GLU A 231 -12.52 -16.66 0.89
CA GLU A 231 -12.96 -17.99 1.37
C GLU A 231 -12.17 -18.42 2.61
N LEU A 232 -10.89 -18.11 2.64
CA LEU A 232 -10.01 -18.39 3.79
C LEU A 232 -10.15 -17.36 4.92
N LYS A 233 -10.87 -16.25 4.72
CA LYS A 233 -11.03 -15.12 5.65
C LYS A 233 -9.70 -14.50 6.08
N LEU A 234 -8.74 -14.44 5.17
CA LEU A 234 -7.38 -13.95 5.41
C LEU A 234 -7.14 -12.54 4.85
N LEU A 235 -8.19 -11.76 4.58
CA LEU A 235 -8.07 -10.39 4.10
C LEU A 235 -8.55 -9.39 5.15
N PRO A 236 -7.75 -8.38 5.47
CA PRO A 236 -8.17 -7.27 6.31
C PRO A 236 -9.12 -6.32 5.56
N GLU A 237 -9.95 -5.61 6.30
CA GLU A 237 -10.99 -4.70 5.79
C GLU A 237 -10.45 -3.70 4.75
N PHE A 238 -9.29 -3.09 5.01
CA PHE A 238 -8.74 -2.08 4.11
C PHE A 238 -8.44 -2.59 2.69
N GLN A 239 -8.20 -3.89 2.50
CA GLN A 239 -7.99 -4.47 1.17
C GLN A 239 -9.29 -4.58 0.37
N TYR A 240 -10.41 -4.85 1.04
CA TYR A 240 -11.74 -4.75 0.40
C TYR A 240 -11.99 -3.32 -0.07
N GLU A 241 -11.69 -2.32 0.79
CA GLU A 241 -11.82 -0.92 0.41
C GLU A 241 -10.99 -0.55 -0.83
N GLN A 242 -9.70 -0.92 -0.82
CA GLN A 242 -8.80 -0.61 -1.94
C GLN A 242 -9.26 -1.27 -3.23
N LEU A 243 -9.73 -2.52 -3.15
CA LEU A 243 -10.21 -3.26 -4.31
C LEU A 243 -11.50 -2.63 -4.85
N ILE A 244 -12.48 -2.31 -4.00
CA ILE A 244 -13.73 -1.65 -4.42
C ILE A 244 -13.42 -0.31 -5.08
N LYS A 245 -12.59 0.55 -4.47
CA LYS A 245 -12.18 1.84 -5.04
C LYS A 245 -11.51 1.68 -6.41
N SER A 246 -10.65 0.68 -6.55
CA SER A 246 -9.96 0.39 -7.81
C SER A 246 -10.92 -0.10 -8.89
N LEU A 247 -11.87 -0.97 -8.55
CA LEU A 247 -12.88 -1.48 -9.47
C LEU A 247 -13.83 -0.36 -9.94
N LEU A 248 -14.28 0.49 -9.03
CA LEU A 248 -15.12 1.67 -9.34
C LEU A 248 -14.40 2.64 -10.27
N SER A 249 -13.12 2.95 -10.02
CA SER A 249 -12.33 3.85 -10.86
C SER A 249 -12.16 3.35 -12.30
N HIS A 250 -12.29 2.04 -12.52
CA HIS A 250 -12.22 1.40 -13.83
C HIS A 250 -13.60 0.98 -14.37
N ASN A 251 -14.69 1.36 -13.69
CA ASN A 251 -16.09 1.08 -14.07
C ASN A 251 -16.47 -0.41 -14.12
N PHE A 252 -15.87 -1.23 -13.24
CA PHE A 252 -16.21 -2.64 -13.05
C PHE A 252 -17.24 -2.78 -11.91
N LEU A 253 -18.48 -2.32 -12.17
CA LEU A 253 -19.52 -2.23 -11.13
C LEU A 253 -19.99 -3.59 -10.60
N LYS A 254 -20.01 -4.63 -11.43
CA LYS A 254 -20.43 -5.98 -11.02
C LYS A 254 -19.43 -6.59 -10.03
N GLU A 255 -18.15 -6.52 -10.36
CA GLU A 255 -17.06 -7.02 -9.53
C GLU A 255 -16.94 -6.19 -8.24
N ALA A 256 -17.14 -4.87 -8.33
CA ALA A 256 -17.17 -4.00 -7.17
C ALA A 256 -18.31 -4.38 -6.21
N LEU A 257 -19.49 -4.72 -6.73
CA LEU A 257 -20.63 -5.15 -5.92
C LEU A 257 -20.35 -6.51 -5.25
N GLU A 258 -19.78 -7.48 -5.98
CA GLU A 258 -19.37 -8.77 -5.42
C GLU A 258 -18.44 -8.58 -4.20
N VAL A 259 -17.40 -7.75 -4.35
CA VAL A 259 -16.44 -7.47 -3.28
C VAL A 259 -17.10 -6.73 -2.10
N ALA A 260 -17.99 -5.77 -2.39
CA ALA A 260 -18.68 -4.99 -1.36
C ALA A 260 -19.66 -5.86 -0.55
N VAL A 261 -20.38 -6.76 -1.19
CA VAL A 261 -21.25 -7.73 -0.51
C VAL A 261 -20.42 -8.65 0.38
N ALA A 262 -19.36 -9.25 -0.15
CA ALA A 262 -18.45 -10.10 0.62
C ALA A 262 -17.84 -9.34 1.83
N GLY A 263 -17.47 -8.07 1.64
CA GLY A 263 -16.95 -7.21 2.72
C GLY A 263 -17.99 -6.95 3.81
N THR A 264 -19.25 -6.64 3.45
CA THR A 264 -20.32 -6.41 4.44
C THR A 264 -20.77 -7.68 5.16
N GLU A 265 -20.64 -8.86 4.55
CA GLU A 265 -20.90 -10.13 5.22
C GLU A 265 -19.88 -10.47 6.30
N LEU A 266 -18.61 -10.12 6.05
CA LEU A 266 -17.51 -10.39 6.98
C LEU A 266 -17.39 -9.30 8.05
N PHE A 267 -17.53 -8.02 7.68
CA PHE A 267 -17.40 -6.85 8.53
C PHE A 267 -18.75 -6.12 8.72
N ARG A 268 -19.72 -6.83 9.30
CA ARG A 268 -21.12 -6.36 9.43
C ARG A 268 -21.28 -5.07 10.22
N ASP A 269 -20.38 -4.81 11.15
CA ASP A 269 -20.37 -3.62 12.02
C ASP A 269 -19.54 -2.46 11.48
N SER A 270 -18.96 -2.61 10.28
CA SER A 270 -18.16 -1.57 9.62
C SER A 270 -19.03 -0.61 8.81
N GLY A 271 -19.10 0.65 9.28
CA GLY A 271 -19.76 1.74 8.54
C GLY A 271 -19.12 2.00 7.17
N THR A 272 -17.80 1.82 7.05
CA THR A 272 -17.05 2.01 5.81
C THR A 272 -17.46 0.99 4.75
N MET A 273 -17.57 -0.29 5.12
CA MET A 273 -17.99 -1.33 4.19
C MET A 273 -19.43 -1.12 3.71
N TRP A 274 -20.35 -0.76 4.60
CA TRP A 274 -21.71 -0.42 4.22
C TRP A 274 -21.77 0.80 3.31
N GLN A 275 -21.00 1.85 3.62
CA GLN A 275 -20.95 3.04 2.77
C GLN A 275 -20.47 2.71 1.36
N MET A 276 -19.45 1.87 1.22
CA MET A 276 -18.95 1.43 -0.08
C MET A 276 -19.96 0.58 -0.84
N LYS A 277 -20.60 -0.38 -0.18
CA LYS A 277 -21.66 -1.20 -0.79
C LYS A 277 -22.79 -0.32 -1.34
N LEU A 278 -23.25 0.63 -0.52
CA LEU A 278 -24.32 1.55 -0.91
C LEU A 278 -23.89 2.47 -2.06
N GLN A 279 -22.65 2.95 -2.08
CA GLN A 279 -22.13 3.73 -3.20
C GLN A 279 -22.12 2.92 -4.51
N VAL A 280 -21.66 1.67 -4.46
CA VAL A 280 -21.68 0.77 -5.64
C VAL A 280 -23.11 0.54 -6.12
N LEU A 281 -24.07 0.35 -5.22
CA LEU A 281 -25.49 0.17 -5.56
C LEU A 281 -26.08 1.43 -6.18
N ILE A 282 -25.71 2.62 -5.70
CA ILE A 282 -26.13 3.91 -6.27
C ILE A 282 -25.57 4.05 -7.69
N ASP A 283 -24.28 3.80 -7.89
CA ASP A 283 -23.61 3.91 -9.18
C ASP A 283 -24.16 2.90 -10.20
N SER A 284 -24.56 1.70 -9.75
CA SER A 284 -25.19 0.66 -10.58
C SER A 284 -26.68 0.86 -10.77
N LYS A 285 -27.29 1.89 -10.14
CA LYS A 285 -28.76 2.18 -10.18
C LYS A 285 -29.61 0.98 -9.77
N SER A 286 -29.21 0.27 -8.74
CA SER A 286 -29.95 -0.89 -8.22
C SER A 286 -31.35 -0.47 -7.72
N PRO A 287 -32.40 -1.29 -7.89
CA PRO A 287 -33.74 -0.99 -7.37
C PRO A 287 -33.82 -1.07 -5.84
N ASP A 288 -32.94 -1.83 -5.19
CA ASP A 288 -33.07 -2.24 -3.79
C ASP A 288 -32.29 -1.31 -2.81
N ILE A 289 -31.83 -0.14 -3.30
CA ILE A 289 -30.97 0.77 -2.52
C ILE A 289 -31.61 1.17 -1.17
N ALA A 290 -32.91 1.52 -1.16
CA ALA A 290 -33.58 1.94 0.06
C ALA A 290 -33.62 0.83 1.13
N MET A 291 -33.88 -0.41 0.71
CA MET A 291 -33.86 -1.57 1.59
C MET A 291 -32.46 -1.84 2.15
N GLN A 292 -31.42 -1.66 1.34
CA GLN A 292 -30.05 -1.84 1.78
C GLN A 292 -29.57 -0.76 2.76
N PHE A 293 -30.08 0.47 2.65
CA PHE A 293 -29.87 1.49 3.69
C PHE A 293 -30.53 1.06 5.02
N GLU A 294 -31.78 0.59 4.99
CA GLU A 294 -32.47 0.13 6.20
C GLU A 294 -31.75 -1.06 6.85
N GLU A 295 -31.29 -2.03 6.03
CA GLU A 295 -30.50 -3.16 6.50
C GLU A 295 -29.20 -2.73 7.20
N SER A 296 -28.50 -1.74 6.66
CA SER A 296 -27.25 -1.24 7.26
C SER A 296 -27.45 -0.74 8.69
N PHE A 297 -28.56 -0.05 8.98
CA PHE A 297 -28.85 0.49 10.31
C PHE A 297 -29.23 -0.58 11.36
N VAL A 298 -29.57 -1.78 10.93
CA VAL A 298 -29.79 -2.92 11.83
C VAL A 298 -28.47 -3.42 12.40
N HIS A 299 -27.41 -3.33 11.62
CA HIS A 299 -26.08 -3.87 11.98
C HIS A 299 -25.14 -2.84 12.60
N LEU A 300 -25.36 -1.56 12.30
CA LEU A 300 -24.43 -0.50 12.69
C LEU A 300 -24.85 0.19 14.00
N LYS A 301 -23.85 0.62 14.76
CA LYS A 301 -24.07 1.45 15.94
C LYS A 301 -24.48 2.86 15.53
N PRO A 302 -25.38 3.54 16.28
CA PRO A 302 -25.87 4.88 15.95
C PRO A 302 -24.77 5.92 15.69
N GLN A 303 -23.62 5.80 16.37
CA GLN A 303 -22.50 6.75 16.28
C GLN A 303 -21.82 6.77 14.91
N VAL A 304 -21.89 5.68 14.14
CA VAL A 304 -21.27 5.58 12.80
C VAL A 304 -22.26 5.78 11.66
N CYS A 305 -23.52 6.05 11.96
CA CYS A 305 -24.59 6.09 10.96
C CYS A 305 -24.79 7.46 10.30
N LEU A 306 -24.19 8.56 10.79
CA LEU A 306 -24.43 9.90 10.27
C LEU A 306 -24.15 10.01 8.76
N SER A 307 -22.98 9.51 8.31
CA SER A 307 -22.60 9.55 6.89
C SER A 307 -23.58 8.79 5.99
N LEU A 308 -24.09 7.66 6.48
CA LEU A 308 -25.06 6.85 5.74
C LEU A 308 -26.43 7.53 5.65
N TRP A 309 -26.89 8.18 6.72
CA TRP A 309 -28.12 8.97 6.70
C TRP A 309 -28.03 10.13 5.70
N ILE A 310 -26.88 10.82 5.68
CA ILE A 310 -26.64 11.90 4.72
C ILE A 310 -26.63 11.35 3.29
N SER A 311 -25.91 10.26 3.04
CA SER A 311 -25.86 9.61 1.71
C SER A 311 -27.23 9.13 1.24
N TRP A 312 -28.07 8.60 2.16
CA TRP A 312 -29.43 8.21 1.83
C TRP A 312 -30.31 9.40 1.45
N ALA A 313 -30.21 10.50 2.20
CA ALA A 313 -30.94 11.72 1.91
C ALA A 313 -30.52 12.33 0.56
N GLU A 314 -29.23 12.40 0.28
CA GLU A 314 -28.68 12.89 -1.00
C GLU A 314 -29.10 12.01 -2.19
N TRP A 315 -29.03 10.68 -2.05
CA TRP A 315 -29.56 9.77 -3.07
C TRP A 315 -31.07 9.94 -3.27
N SER A 316 -31.85 10.04 -2.20
CA SER A 316 -33.29 10.21 -2.26
C SER A 316 -33.68 11.53 -2.93
N GLU A 317 -32.92 12.62 -2.70
CA GLU A 317 -33.13 13.91 -3.38
C GLU A 317 -32.99 13.80 -4.90
N GLY A 318 -32.06 12.97 -5.37
CA GLY A 318 -31.82 12.77 -6.81
C GLY A 318 -32.73 11.74 -7.49
N ALA A 319 -33.27 10.77 -6.74
CA ALA A 319 -33.92 9.58 -7.28
C ALA A 319 -35.40 9.43 -6.90
N LYS A 320 -35.88 10.12 -5.87
CA LYS A 320 -37.23 9.96 -5.27
C LYS A 320 -37.99 11.28 -5.19
N SER A 321 -39.21 11.23 -4.64
CA SER A 321 -40.03 12.41 -4.41
C SER A 321 -39.49 13.27 -3.26
N GLN A 322 -39.92 14.54 -3.21
CA GLN A 322 -39.61 15.41 -2.07
C GLN A 322 -40.18 14.88 -0.75
N GLU A 323 -41.32 14.19 -0.80
CA GLU A 323 -41.96 13.60 0.38
C GLU A 323 -41.15 12.43 0.92
N ASP A 324 -40.62 11.57 0.04
CA ASP A 324 -39.74 10.46 0.43
C ASP A 324 -38.42 10.97 1.04
N THR A 325 -37.82 12.00 0.44
CA THR A 325 -36.61 12.61 0.97
C THR A 325 -36.83 13.24 2.35
N GLU A 326 -37.98 13.95 2.52
CA GLU A 326 -38.36 14.50 3.83
C GLU A 326 -38.58 13.39 4.88
N ALA A 327 -39.15 12.26 4.48
CA ALA A 327 -39.33 11.11 5.36
C ALA A 327 -37.96 10.52 5.81
N VAL A 328 -36.98 10.46 4.92
CA VAL A 328 -35.61 10.04 5.29
C VAL A 328 -35.00 10.98 6.32
N PHE A 329 -35.06 12.30 6.12
CA PHE A 329 -34.55 13.26 7.10
C PHE A 329 -35.24 13.14 8.46
N LYS A 330 -36.58 12.92 8.47
CA LYS A 330 -37.34 12.72 9.71
C LYS A 330 -36.91 11.45 10.46
N LYS A 331 -36.73 10.32 9.72
CA LYS A 331 -36.20 9.06 10.29
C LYS A 331 -34.81 9.28 10.89
N ALA A 332 -33.92 9.96 10.13
CA ALA A 332 -32.56 10.24 10.55
C ALA A 332 -32.48 11.09 11.84
N LEU A 333 -33.33 12.12 11.97
CA LEU A 333 -33.40 12.97 13.16
C LEU A 333 -33.85 12.23 14.43
N LEU A 334 -34.58 11.14 14.27
CA LEU A 334 -34.94 10.26 15.39
C LEU A 334 -33.81 9.36 15.82
N ALA A 335 -32.97 8.94 14.86
CA ALA A 335 -31.90 7.97 15.08
C ALA A 335 -30.57 8.62 15.50
N VAL A 336 -30.25 9.82 14.98
CA VAL A 336 -28.98 10.50 15.23
C VAL A 336 -29.14 11.46 16.44
N ILE A 337 -28.26 11.27 17.42
CA ILE A 337 -28.27 12.04 18.66
C ILE A 337 -26.95 12.79 18.89
N GLY A 338 -26.93 13.74 19.83
CA GLY A 338 -25.72 14.46 20.19
C GLY A 338 -25.26 15.49 19.14
N ALA A 339 -23.95 15.70 19.02
CA ALA A 339 -23.35 16.69 18.12
C ALA A 339 -23.68 16.41 16.64
N ASP A 340 -23.72 15.15 16.25
CA ASP A 340 -24.03 14.71 14.88
C ASP A 340 -25.43 15.13 14.43
N SER A 341 -26.38 15.27 15.38
CA SER A 341 -27.73 15.76 15.07
C SER A 341 -27.74 17.21 14.57
N VAL A 342 -26.73 18.01 14.93
CA VAL A 342 -26.61 19.41 14.45
C VAL A 342 -26.25 19.39 12.95
N THR A 343 -25.25 18.62 12.57
CA THR A 343 -24.85 18.47 11.17
C THR A 343 -26.00 17.97 10.30
N LEU A 344 -26.77 17.00 10.79
CA LEU A 344 -27.95 16.47 10.09
C LEU A 344 -29.07 17.53 9.97
N LYS A 345 -29.31 18.35 11.01
CA LYS A 345 -30.28 19.45 10.99
C LYS A 345 -29.89 20.53 9.98
N ASP A 346 -28.61 20.89 9.92
CA ASP A 346 -28.11 21.86 8.95
C ASP A 346 -28.32 21.36 7.52
N LYS A 347 -27.99 20.10 7.23
CA LYS A 347 -28.27 19.47 5.92
C LYS A 347 -29.76 19.46 5.59
N TYR A 348 -30.61 19.16 6.55
CA TYR A 348 -32.06 19.19 6.36
C TYR A 348 -32.60 20.61 6.11
N LEU A 349 -32.09 21.62 6.81
CA LEU A 349 -32.44 23.01 6.59
C LEU A 349 -32.02 23.49 5.20
N ASP A 350 -30.83 23.16 4.75
CA ASP A 350 -30.32 23.47 3.42
C ASP A 350 -31.21 22.85 2.34
N TRP A 351 -31.53 21.56 2.49
CA TRP A 351 -32.46 20.88 1.60
C TRP A 351 -33.83 21.53 1.57
N ALA A 352 -34.40 21.84 2.76
CA ALA A 352 -35.71 22.47 2.87
C ALA A 352 -35.76 23.87 2.23
N TYR A 353 -34.66 24.63 2.34
CA TYR A 353 -34.52 25.94 1.70
C TYR A 353 -34.47 25.82 0.17
N ARG A 354 -33.67 24.89 -0.35
CA ARG A 354 -33.56 24.64 -1.81
C ARG A 354 -34.89 24.20 -2.42
N ASN A 355 -35.69 23.40 -1.71
CA ASN A 355 -36.91 22.76 -2.24
C ASN A 355 -38.23 23.45 -1.86
N GLY A 356 -38.23 24.48 -1.01
CA GLY A 356 -39.45 25.14 -0.56
C GLY A 356 -39.24 26.54 0.01
N GLY A 357 -38.05 27.09 -0.23
CA GLY A 357 -37.67 28.43 0.17
C GLY A 357 -37.75 28.66 1.71
N TYR A 358 -37.78 29.94 2.08
CA TYR A 358 -37.76 30.38 3.46
C TYR A 358 -38.90 29.82 4.30
N LYS A 359 -40.12 29.67 3.75
CA LYS A 359 -41.29 29.16 4.47
C LYS A 359 -41.06 27.72 4.95
N LYS A 360 -40.57 26.84 4.07
CA LYS A 360 -40.29 25.42 4.39
C LYS A 360 -39.13 25.30 5.37
N ALA A 361 -38.05 26.03 5.15
CA ALA A 361 -36.91 26.05 6.08
C ALA A 361 -37.28 26.52 7.49
N ARG A 362 -38.08 27.59 7.59
CA ARG A 362 -38.58 28.07 8.89
C ARG A 362 -39.45 27.04 9.62
N ALA A 363 -40.30 26.30 8.90
CA ALA A 363 -41.13 25.25 9.48
C ALA A 363 -40.26 24.09 10.02
N VAL A 364 -39.23 23.69 9.29
CA VAL A 364 -38.24 22.67 9.71
C VAL A 364 -37.48 23.14 10.93
N PHE A 365 -36.99 24.38 10.92
CA PHE A 365 -36.26 24.97 12.06
C PHE A 365 -37.11 24.98 13.36
N LYS A 366 -38.37 25.40 13.30
CA LYS A 366 -39.28 25.38 14.43
C LYS A 366 -39.46 23.97 14.99
N ARG A 367 -39.75 22.97 14.14
CA ARG A 367 -39.88 21.57 14.56
C ARG A 367 -38.61 21.02 15.21
N SER A 368 -37.44 21.42 14.71
CA SER A 368 -36.16 21.01 15.27
C SER A 368 -35.91 21.59 16.66
N LEU A 369 -36.42 22.79 16.96
CA LEU A 369 -36.38 23.40 18.27
C LEU A 369 -37.38 22.73 19.24
N ASP A 370 -38.61 22.49 18.80
CA ASP A 370 -39.65 21.85 19.61
C ASP A 370 -39.23 20.44 20.05
N GLY A 371 -38.58 19.66 19.17
CA GLY A 371 -38.04 18.36 19.50
C GLY A 371 -36.86 18.39 20.51
N LEU A 372 -36.13 19.49 20.62
CA LEU A 372 -35.12 19.70 21.67
C LEU A 372 -35.75 20.00 23.04
N TYR A 373 -36.86 20.70 23.07
CA TYR A 373 -37.60 21.00 24.33
C TYR A 373 -38.27 19.75 24.90
N GLN A 374 -38.89 18.90 24.06
CA GLN A 374 -39.53 17.67 24.52
C GLN A 374 -38.54 16.66 25.12
N ARG A 375 -37.35 16.49 24.54
CA ARG A 375 -36.29 15.59 25.07
C ARG A 375 -35.65 16.09 26.38
N ARG A 376 -35.79 17.36 26.74
CA ARG A 376 -35.34 17.92 28.02
C ARG A 376 -36.32 17.70 29.19
N ILE A 377 -37.55 17.32 28.90
CA ILE A 377 -38.62 17.19 29.89
C ILE A 377 -38.83 15.74 30.37
N GLU A 378 -38.33 14.73 29.61
CA GLU A 378 -38.35 13.36 30.09
C GLU A 378 -37.12 13.09 30.96
N PRO A 379 -37.27 12.85 32.28
CA PRO A 379 -36.17 12.42 33.13
C PRO A 379 -35.73 11.02 32.67
N PRO A 380 -34.40 10.70 32.78
CA PRO A 380 -33.91 9.39 32.41
C PRO A 380 -34.61 8.32 33.24
N PRO A 381 -35.01 7.18 32.65
CA PRO A 381 -35.52 6.05 33.43
C PRO A 381 -34.39 5.56 34.32
N TRP A 382 -34.70 5.48 35.61
CA TRP A 382 -33.81 4.98 36.69
C TRP A 382 -33.42 3.53 36.47
#